data_174a4d57449a65026424273b09fbac9b
#
_entry.id   174a4d57449a65026424273b09fbac9b
#
_cell.length_a   1.000
_cell.length_b   1.000
_cell.length_c   1.000
_cell.angle_alpha   90.00
_cell.angle_beta   90.00
_cell.angle_gamma   90.00
#
_symmetry.space_group_name_H-M   'P 1'
#
loop_
_entity.id
_entity.type
_entity.pdbx_description
1 polymer ?
#
loop_
_entity_poly.entity_id
_entity_poly.type
_entity_poly.pdbx_seq_one_letter_code
_entity_poly.pdbx_strand_id
1 'polypeptide(L)'
;MSVRPAASFSPTVGVHSTHPTDMPEDHAALPVWNAENWFYEDFEVGHRIRSLRRTISEGESMQFNALVLDMHPYVGDQMFAEREGMFGKRLVAGAFVFSAGLGLVATNCVNAFSYGYDKLRFIKPTFIGDTIYTIRTNLAKTPKYKDLGLIRASYEVFKAEGEIVLYCEHIQTVRYRDPANVSQGNE
;
A
#
# COMPACT_ATOMS: atom_id res chain seq x y z
N MET A 1 3.57 7.74 -35.37
CA MET A 1 3.66 7.58 -33.90
C MET A 1 3.87 8.97 -33.31
N SER A 2 2.81 9.55 -32.75
CA SER A 2 2.87 10.89 -32.14
C SER A 2 3.33 10.76 -30.69
N VAL A 3 4.49 11.29 -30.37
CA VAL A 3 5.00 11.37 -29.00
C VAL A 3 4.22 12.48 -28.29
N ARG A 4 3.43 12.14 -27.28
CA ARG A 4 2.79 13.13 -26.40
C ARG A 4 3.89 13.93 -25.66
N PRO A 5 3.82 15.26 -25.62
CA PRO A 5 4.75 16.05 -24.82
C PRO A 5 4.54 15.73 -23.33
N ALA A 6 5.66 15.62 -22.61
CA ALA A 6 5.63 15.47 -21.16
C ALA A 6 4.91 16.66 -20.53
N ALA A 7 3.92 16.39 -19.70
CA ALA A 7 3.23 17.42 -18.93
C ALA A 7 4.22 18.12 -18.01
N SER A 8 4.30 19.44 -18.10
CA SER A 8 5.12 20.27 -17.22
C SER A 8 4.55 20.17 -15.80
N PHE A 9 5.35 19.65 -14.88
CA PHE A 9 5.00 19.55 -13.47
C PHE A 9 5.26 20.93 -12.83
N SER A 10 4.19 21.68 -12.57
CA SER A 10 4.25 22.83 -11.66
C SER A 10 3.90 22.35 -10.27
N PRO A 11 4.74 22.52 -9.25
CA PRO A 11 4.38 22.21 -7.88
C PRO A 11 3.39 23.29 -7.40
N THR A 12 2.11 23.04 -7.53
CA THR A 12 1.09 23.80 -6.83
C THR A 12 1.11 23.32 -5.38
N VAL A 13 1.44 24.21 -4.46
CA VAL A 13 1.24 23.99 -3.02
C VAL A 13 -0.28 23.85 -2.83
N GLY A 14 -0.75 22.61 -2.73
CA GLY A 14 -2.17 22.32 -2.58
C GLY A 14 -2.67 22.72 -1.20
N VAL A 15 -3.85 23.32 -1.16
CA VAL A 15 -4.61 23.49 0.09
C VAL A 15 -4.97 22.08 0.59
N HIS A 16 -4.46 21.72 1.78
CA HIS A 16 -4.76 20.42 2.37
C HIS A 16 -6.22 20.37 2.82
N SER A 17 -7.02 19.50 2.20
CA SER A 17 -8.32 19.13 2.73
C SER A 17 -8.11 18.27 3.98
N THR A 18 -8.81 18.62 5.07
CA THR A 18 -8.73 17.88 6.34
C THR A 18 -9.69 16.71 6.43
N HIS A 19 -10.50 16.46 5.40
CA HIS A 19 -11.50 15.40 5.38
C HIS A 19 -11.24 14.37 4.28
N PRO A 20 -11.11 13.05 4.61
CA PRO A 20 -10.85 12.01 3.61
C PRO A 20 -11.90 11.92 2.50
N THR A 21 -13.16 12.30 2.79
CA THR A 21 -14.27 12.29 1.84
C THR A 21 -14.25 13.43 0.83
N ASP A 22 -13.47 14.50 1.09
CA ASP A 22 -13.37 15.68 0.23
C ASP A 22 -12.14 15.62 -0.70
N MET A 23 -11.42 14.50 -0.68
CA MET A 23 -10.24 14.32 -1.51
C MET A 23 -10.65 14.06 -2.94
N PRO A 24 -10.12 14.80 -3.93
CA PRO A 24 -10.38 14.50 -5.32
C PRO A 24 -9.92 13.08 -5.65
N GLU A 25 -10.70 12.34 -6.45
CA GLU A 25 -10.35 10.98 -6.90
C GLU A 25 -9.13 10.95 -7.86
N ASP A 26 -8.49 12.07 -8.11
CA ASP A 26 -7.30 12.14 -8.94
C ASP A 26 -6.07 11.62 -8.19
N HIS A 27 -5.88 10.32 -8.26
CA HIS A 27 -4.72 9.64 -7.70
C HIS A 27 -3.38 10.13 -8.28
N ALA A 28 -3.38 10.76 -9.46
CA ALA A 28 -2.16 11.29 -10.07
C ALA A 28 -1.64 12.54 -9.35
N ALA A 29 -2.53 13.28 -8.70
CA ALA A 29 -2.19 14.48 -7.93
C ALA A 29 -1.59 14.16 -6.54
N LEU A 30 -1.67 12.89 -6.07
CA LEU A 30 -1.13 12.53 -4.76
C LEU A 30 0.41 12.57 -4.75
N PRO A 31 1.02 13.08 -3.66
CA PRO A 31 2.47 13.08 -3.53
C PRO A 31 3.03 11.64 -3.54
N VAL A 32 4.18 11.47 -4.19
CA VAL A 32 4.88 10.19 -4.20
C VAL A 32 5.61 10.01 -2.87
N TRP A 33 5.53 8.82 -2.31
CA TRP A 33 6.15 8.48 -1.02
C TRP A 33 7.67 8.49 -1.10
N ASN A 34 8.29 9.14 -0.11
CA ASN A 34 9.72 9.06 0.16
C ASN A 34 9.95 8.37 1.50
N ALA A 35 11.01 7.55 1.58
CA ALA A 35 11.43 6.92 2.83
C ALA A 35 12.09 7.94 3.74
N GLU A 36 11.53 8.19 4.92
CA GLU A 36 12.04 9.13 5.92
C GLU A 36 12.02 8.53 7.31
N ASN A 37 12.88 9.04 8.21
CA ASN A 37 12.93 8.64 9.61
C ASN A 37 11.89 9.39 10.44
N TRP A 38 10.64 9.03 10.30
CA TRP A 38 9.52 9.65 10.99
C TRP A 38 9.37 9.14 12.40
N PHE A 39 8.92 10.04 13.27
CA PHE A 39 8.43 9.72 14.61
C PHE A 39 6.90 9.80 14.62
N TYR A 40 6.29 9.35 15.71
CA TYR A 40 4.83 9.34 15.87
C TYR A 40 4.19 10.71 15.60
N GLU A 41 4.84 11.79 16.02
CA GLU A 41 4.38 13.17 15.86
C GLU A 41 4.27 13.58 14.40
N ASP A 42 5.15 13.04 13.55
CA ASP A 42 5.25 13.39 12.12
C ASP A 42 4.13 12.75 11.26
N PHE A 43 3.40 11.78 11.82
CA PHE A 43 2.27 11.18 11.13
C PHE A 43 1.01 12.03 11.32
N GLU A 44 0.43 12.51 10.24
CA GLU A 44 -0.82 13.25 10.24
C GLU A 44 -1.99 12.34 9.84
N VAL A 45 -3.11 12.42 10.58
CA VAL A 45 -4.35 11.73 10.20
C VAL A 45 -4.93 12.39 8.95
N GLY A 46 -5.35 11.57 7.98
CA GLY A 46 -5.82 12.04 6.68
C GLY A 46 -4.70 12.24 5.65
N HIS A 47 -3.42 12.21 6.05
CA HIS A 47 -2.32 12.27 5.09
C HIS A 47 -2.39 11.07 4.14
N ARG A 48 -2.33 11.36 2.84
CA ARG A 48 -2.54 10.41 1.76
C ARG A 48 -1.42 10.48 0.74
N ILE A 49 -0.87 9.32 0.38
CA ILE A 49 0.22 9.20 -0.58
C ILE A 49 -0.05 8.08 -1.57
N ARG A 50 0.58 8.16 -2.72
CA ARG A 50 0.53 7.13 -3.76
C ARG A 50 1.94 6.66 -4.11
N SER A 51 2.09 5.35 -4.30
CA SER A 51 3.35 4.76 -4.80
C SER A 51 3.59 5.04 -6.29
N LEU A 52 4.80 4.75 -6.72
CA LEU A 52 5.07 4.49 -8.14
C LEU A 52 4.30 3.26 -8.60
N ARG A 53 4.11 3.15 -9.92
CA ARG A 53 3.53 1.97 -10.55
C ARG A 53 4.57 0.87 -10.70
N ARG A 54 4.12 -0.37 -10.62
CA ARG A 54 4.93 -1.56 -10.85
C ARG A 54 4.15 -2.59 -11.65
N THR A 55 4.75 -3.11 -12.72
CA THR A 55 4.20 -4.25 -13.47
C THR A 55 4.69 -5.54 -12.84
N ILE A 56 3.77 -6.47 -12.59
CA ILE A 56 4.07 -7.79 -12.02
C ILE A 56 4.57 -8.70 -13.13
N SER A 57 5.81 -9.17 -13.02
CA SER A 57 6.38 -10.13 -13.96
C SER A 57 6.04 -11.58 -13.57
N GLU A 58 6.06 -12.47 -14.56
CA GLU A 58 5.91 -13.91 -14.32
C GLU A 58 7.03 -14.45 -13.43
N GLY A 59 8.28 -14.04 -13.67
CA GLY A 59 9.43 -14.52 -12.92
C GLY A 59 9.32 -14.25 -11.44
N GLU A 60 8.98 -13.02 -11.04
CA GLU A 60 8.84 -12.68 -9.61
C GLU A 60 7.64 -13.38 -8.95
N SER A 61 6.53 -13.54 -9.69
CA SER A 61 5.36 -14.29 -9.19
C SER A 61 5.70 -15.74 -8.91
N MET A 62 6.40 -16.40 -9.84
CA MET A 62 6.82 -17.79 -9.66
C MET A 62 7.88 -17.96 -8.58
N GLN A 63 8.83 -17.02 -8.45
CA GLN A 63 9.81 -17.02 -7.35
C GLN A 63 9.12 -16.91 -5.99
N PHE A 64 8.15 -15.99 -5.86
CA PHE A 64 7.38 -15.85 -4.63
C PHE A 64 6.63 -17.14 -4.29
N ASN A 65 5.91 -17.72 -5.26
CA ASN A 65 5.18 -18.97 -5.06
C ASN A 65 6.09 -20.10 -4.59
N ALA A 66 7.29 -20.22 -5.17
CA ALA A 66 8.28 -21.22 -4.77
C ALA A 66 8.78 -20.99 -3.33
N LEU A 67 9.01 -19.73 -2.92
CA LEU A 67 9.46 -19.41 -1.57
C LEU A 67 8.41 -19.71 -0.50
N VAL A 68 7.13 -19.47 -0.80
CA VAL A 68 6.03 -19.69 0.16
C VAL A 68 5.32 -21.02 -0.02
N LEU A 69 5.77 -21.85 -0.96
CA LEU A 69 5.19 -23.16 -1.32
C LEU A 69 3.71 -23.06 -1.74
N ASP A 70 3.33 -21.96 -2.37
CA ASP A 70 1.99 -21.81 -2.96
C ASP A 70 1.94 -22.49 -4.32
N MET A 71 1.54 -23.75 -4.31
CA MET A 71 1.44 -24.62 -5.50
C MET A 71 0.00 -24.76 -6.00
N HIS A 72 -0.89 -23.85 -5.61
CA HIS A 72 -2.28 -23.90 -6.05
C HIS A 72 -2.36 -23.80 -7.59
N PRO A 73 -3.18 -24.64 -8.27
CA PRO A 73 -3.22 -24.69 -9.75
C PRO A 73 -3.53 -23.33 -10.40
N TYR A 74 -4.36 -22.49 -9.79
CA TYR A 74 -4.63 -21.15 -10.31
C TYR A 74 -3.39 -20.25 -10.43
N VAL A 75 -2.36 -20.47 -9.63
CA VAL A 75 -1.15 -19.63 -9.63
C VAL A 75 0.06 -20.34 -10.26
N GLY A 76 0.12 -21.68 -10.21
CA GLY A 76 1.27 -22.45 -10.64
C GLY A 76 1.12 -23.19 -11.97
N ASP A 77 -0.12 -23.54 -12.38
CA ASP A 77 -0.40 -24.37 -13.54
C ASP A 77 -1.07 -23.57 -14.66
N GLN A 78 -0.31 -23.31 -15.72
CA GLN A 78 -0.81 -22.57 -16.89
C GLN A 78 -1.92 -23.34 -17.61
N MET A 79 -1.76 -24.66 -17.77
CA MET A 79 -2.73 -25.47 -18.52
C MET A 79 -4.07 -25.56 -17.78
N PHE A 80 -4.01 -25.77 -16.47
CA PHE A 80 -5.20 -25.78 -15.63
C PHE A 80 -5.89 -24.40 -15.67
N ALA A 81 -5.14 -23.32 -15.47
CA ALA A 81 -5.71 -21.96 -15.43
C ALA A 81 -6.42 -21.57 -16.73
N GLU A 82 -5.89 -21.99 -17.89
CA GLU A 82 -6.47 -21.71 -19.20
C GLU A 82 -7.67 -22.58 -19.55
N ARG A 83 -7.65 -23.87 -19.18
CA ARG A 83 -8.64 -24.85 -19.64
C ARG A 83 -9.77 -25.09 -18.66
N GLU A 84 -9.47 -25.05 -17.37
CA GLU A 84 -10.37 -25.43 -16.28
C GLU A 84 -10.59 -24.28 -15.29
N GLY A 85 -9.65 -23.31 -15.22
CA GLY A 85 -9.72 -22.18 -14.30
C GLY A 85 -10.78 -21.18 -14.71
N MET A 86 -11.53 -20.64 -13.72
CA MET A 86 -12.63 -19.70 -13.93
C MET A 86 -12.22 -18.35 -14.55
N PHE A 87 -10.92 -18.05 -14.60
CA PHE A 87 -10.42 -16.77 -15.12
C PHE A 87 -9.73 -16.90 -16.49
N GLY A 88 -9.54 -18.10 -17.01
CA GLY A 88 -8.90 -18.37 -18.30
C GLY A 88 -7.40 -18.00 -18.39
N LYS A 89 -6.77 -17.64 -17.24
CA LYS A 89 -5.34 -17.33 -17.13
C LYS A 89 -4.87 -17.44 -15.69
N ARG A 90 -3.54 -17.57 -15.49
CA ARG A 90 -2.98 -17.68 -14.14
C ARG A 90 -3.16 -16.40 -13.33
N LEU A 91 -3.52 -16.59 -12.06
CA LEU A 91 -3.55 -15.54 -11.07
C LEU A 91 -2.13 -15.23 -10.53
N VAL A 92 -1.95 -14.02 -10.07
CA VAL A 92 -0.92 -13.69 -9.10
C VAL A 92 -1.44 -14.09 -7.71
N ALA A 93 -0.62 -14.79 -6.92
CA ALA A 93 -0.99 -15.15 -5.55
C ALA A 93 -1.42 -13.91 -4.75
N GLY A 94 -2.53 -14.01 -4.03
CA GLY A 94 -3.02 -12.89 -3.22
C GLY A 94 -1.99 -12.41 -2.20
N ALA A 95 -1.25 -13.33 -1.59
CA ALA A 95 -0.16 -13.01 -0.67
C ALA A 95 0.96 -12.20 -1.34
N PHE A 96 1.28 -12.47 -2.62
CA PHE A 96 2.21 -11.64 -3.39
C PHE A 96 1.67 -10.22 -3.57
N VAL A 97 0.42 -10.07 -4.02
CA VAL A 97 -0.21 -8.76 -4.23
C VAL A 97 -0.22 -7.96 -2.92
N PHE A 98 -0.53 -8.61 -1.80
CA PHE A 98 -0.48 -8.02 -0.47
C PHE A 98 0.95 -7.53 -0.14
N SER A 99 1.94 -8.41 -0.20
CA SER A 99 3.32 -8.08 0.15
C SER A 99 3.92 -7.00 -0.76
N ALA A 100 3.71 -7.14 -2.08
CA ALA A 100 4.19 -6.17 -3.06
C ALA A 100 3.48 -4.82 -2.90
N GLY A 101 2.16 -4.82 -2.71
CA GLY A 101 1.37 -3.62 -2.51
C GLY A 101 1.79 -2.83 -1.27
N LEU A 102 2.06 -3.51 -0.16
CA LEU A 102 2.60 -2.87 1.03
C LEU A 102 4.02 -2.34 0.80
N GLY A 103 4.86 -3.15 0.17
CA GLY A 103 6.25 -2.77 -0.13
C GLY A 103 6.36 -1.50 -0.97
N LEU A 104 5.39 -1.23 -1.85
CA LEU A 104 5.37 -0.04 -2.69
C LEU A 104 5.26 1.29 -1.91
N VAL A 105 4.66 1.25 -0.71
CA VAL A 105 4.51 2.43 0.18
C VAL A 105 5.10 2.15 1.56
N ALA A 106 5.98 1.16 1.67
CA ALA A 106 6.65 0.85 2.92
C ALA A 106 7.46 2.06 3.40
N THR A 107 7.25 2.40 4.66
CA THR A 107 8.09 3.36 5.33
C THR A 107 9.40 2.66 5.69
N ASN A 108 10.47 2.79 5.01
CA ASN A 108 11.75 2.28 5.51
C ASN A 108 12.20 3.04 6.78
N CYS A 109 11.25 3.31 7.65
CA CYS A 109 11.39 4.12 8.85
C CYS A 109 11.91 3.26 10.00
N VAL A 110 13.11 3.54 10.50
CA VAL A 110 13.73 2.81 11.61
C VAL A 110 13.01 2.97 12.95
N ASN A 111 12.14 3.97 13.06
CA ASN A 111 11.35 4.25 14.27
C ASN A 111 10.01 3.54 14.29
N ALA A 112 9.62 2.88 13.18
CA ALA A 112 8.34 2.21 13.02
C ALA A 112 8.51 0.75 12.66
N PHE A 113 7.61 -0.10 13.17
CA PHE A 113 7.53 -1.49 12.73
C PHE A 113 6.09 -1.98 12.67
N SER A 114 5.87 -3.01 11.86
CA SER A 114 4.57 -3.63 11.69
C SER A 114 4.07 -4.27 12.97
N TYR A 115 2.87 -3.92 13.42
CA TYR A 115 2.22 -4.51 14.58
C TYR A 115 1.15 -5.53 14.18
N GLY A 116 0.48 -5.30 13.06
CA GLY A 116 -0.53 -6.20 12.53
C GLY A 116 -1.32 -5.62 11.37
N TYR A 117 -2.22 -6.43 10.85
CA TYR A 117 -3.10 -6.07 9.74
C TYR A 117 -4.54 -6.45 10.05
N ASP A 118 -5.45 -5.51 9.80
CA ASP A 118 -6.89 -5.72 9.91
C ASP A 118 -7.55 -5.62 8.53
N LYS A 119 -8.77 -6.14 8.42
CA LYS A 119 -9.67 -5.97 7.26
C LYS A 119 -9.03 -6.33 5.91
N LEU A 120 -8.08 -7.28 5.90
CA LEU A 120 -7.47 -7.73 4.65
C LEU A 120 -8.54 -8.38 3.74
N ARG A 121 -8.68 -7.86 2.52
CA ARG A 121 -9.60 -8.36 1.50
C ARG A 121 -8.95 -8.34 0.13
N PHE A 122 -9.00 -9.47 -0.56
CA PHE A 122 -8.73 -9.59 -2.00
C PHE A 122 -10.04 -9.31 -2.73
N ILE A 123 -10.12 -8.14 -3.37
CA ILE A 123 -11.38 -7.61 -3.92
C ILE A 123 -11.57 -8.10 -5.34
N LYS A 124 -10.50 -8.08 -6.14
CA LYS A 124 -10.51 -8.55 -7.53
C LYS A 124 -9.24 -9.32 -7.86
N PRO A 125 -9.29 -10.22 -8.85
CA PRO A 125 -8.13 -10.99 -9.27
C PRO A 125 -7.06 -10.09 -9.88
N THR A 126 -5.80 -10.43 -9.61
CA THR A 126 -4.63 -9.81 -10.24
C THR A 126 -3.93 -10.86 -11.08
N PHE A 127 -3.45 -10.48 -12.26
CA PHE A 127 -2.84 -11.37 -13.23
C PHE A 127 -1.39 -10.97 -13.51
N ILE A 128 -0.63 -11.91 -14.04
CA ILE A 128 0.72 -11.65 -14.55
C ILE A 128 0.63 -10.60 -15.66
N GLY A 129 1.48 -9.57 -15.60
CA GLY A 129 1.45 -8.44 -16.52
C GLY A 129 0.59 -7.26 -16.05
N ASP A 130 -0.22 -7.42 -15.01
CA ASP A 130 -0.94 -6.29 -14.42
C ASP A 130 0.05 -5.29 -13.80
N THR A 131 -0.22 -4.01 -14.03
CA THR A 131 0.53 -2.90 -13.41
C THR A 131 -0.25 -2.39 -12.22
N ILE A 132 0.37 -2.41 -11.04
CA ILE A 132 -0.25 -2.00 -9.79
C ILE A 132 0.39 -0.76 -9.19
N TYR A 133 -0.35 -0.07 -8.34
CA TYR A 133 0.13 0.97 -7.42
C TYR A 133 -0.68 0.91 -6.13
N THR A 134 -0.14 1.50 -5.07
CA THR A 134 -0.80 1.53 -3.77
C THR A 134 -1.06 2.97 -3.33
N ILE A 135 -2.22 3.20 -2.77
CA ILE A 135 -2.53 4.40 -2.01
C ILE A 135 -2.52 4.05 -0.52
N ARG A 136 -1.81 4.84 0.26
CA ARG A 136 -1.80 4.75 1.72
C ARG A 136 -2.45 6.00 2.29
N THR A 137 -3.36 5.81 3.26
CA THR A 137 -3.99 6.90 4.00
C THR A 137 -3.84 6.66 5.50
N ASN A 138 -3.32 7.62 6.25
CA ASN A 138 -3.27 7.54 7.70
C ASN A 138 -4.67 7.74 8.28
N LEU A 139 -5.24 6.70 8.90
CA LEU A 139 -6.61 6.71 9.39
C LEU A 139 -6.74 7.18 10.85
N ALA A 140 -5.77 6.79 11.69
CA ALA A 140 -5.82 7.09 13.11
C ALA A 140 -4.42 7.06 13.74
N LYS A 141 -4.29 7.83 14.82
CA LYS A 141 -3.15 7.82 15.75
C LYS A 141 -3.67 7.53 17.14
N THR A 142 -3.02 6.61 17.85
CA THR A 142 -3.43 6.23 19.21
C THR A 142 -2.20 6.07 20.09
N PRO A 143 -2.03 6.85 21.16
CA PRO A 143 -1.03 6.58 22.18
C PRO A 143 -1.24 5.19 22.76
N LYS A 144 -0.20 4.41 22.98
CA LYS A 144 -0.35 3.04 23.50
C LYS A 144 0.63 2.66 24.60
N TYR A 145 1.89 2.92 24.42
CA TYR A 145 2.97 2.58 25.37
C TYR A 145 3.70 3.85 25.78
N LYS A 146 4.51 3.75 26.83
CA LYS A 146 5.32 4.88 27.30
C LYS A 146 6.18 5.49 26.19
N ASP A 147 6.73 4.65 25.29
CA ASP A 147 7.71 5.08 24.28
C ASP A 147 7.18 4.95 22.84
N LEU A 148 5.97 4.41 22.65
CA LEU A 148 5.41 4.07 21.35
C LEU A 148 3.93 4.42 21.26
N GLY A 149 3.52 4.97 20.10
CA GLY A 149 2.12 5.06 19.69
C GLY A 149 1.79 4.11 18.53
N LEU A 150 0.52 3.98 18.24
CA LEU A 150 0.03 3.25 17.08
C LEU A 150 -0.40 4.22 15.98
N ILE A 151 0.00 3.91 14.76
CA ILE A 151 -0.52 4.50 13.55
C ILE A 151 -1.31 3.43 12.80
N ARG A 152 -2.58 3.72 12.50
CA ARG A 152 -3.41 2.90 11.62
C ARG A 152 -3.50 3.56 10.27
N ALA A 153 -3.18 2.84 9.20
CA ALA A 153 -3.27 3.34 7.83
C ALA A 153 -3.98 2.34 6.93
N SER A 154 -4.84 2.80 6.01
CA SER A 154 -5.33 1.97 4.93
C SER A 154 -4.27 1.83 3.85
N TYR A 155 -4.29 0.66 3.22
CA TYR A 155 -3.53 0.35 2.02
C TYR A 155 -4.51 -0.16 0.98
N GLU A 156 -4.63 0.60 -0.09
CA GLU A 156 -5.52 0.31 -1.21
C GLU A 156 -4.65 0.05 -2.44
N VAL A 157 -4.65 -1.21 -2.91
CA VAL A 157 -3.89 -1.59 -4.11
C VAL A 157 -4.81 -1.53 -5.31
N PHE A 158 -4.38 -0.80 -6.33
CA PHE A 158 -5.11 -0.58 -7.57
C PHE A 158 -4.33 -1.12 -8.77
N LYS A 159 -5.04 -1.55 -9.82
CA LYS A 159 -4.47 -1.66 -11.16
C LYS A 159 -4.30 -0.27 -11.79
N ALA A 160 -3.48 -0.19 -12.83
CA ALA A 160 -3.18 1.08 -13.51
C ALA A 160 -4.42 1.84 -13.99
N GLU A 161 -5.50 1.12 -14.29
CA GLU A 161 -6.79 1.64 -14.75
C GLU A 161 -7.68 2.16 -13.61
N GLY A 162 -7.22 2.12 -12.36
CA GLY A 162 -7.96 2.59 -11.19
C GLY A 162 -8.88 1.53 -10.55
N GLU A 163 -8.80 0.27 -10.98
CA GLU A 163 -9.54 -0.83 -10.38
C GLU A 163 -8.88 -1.29 -9.08
N ILE A 164 -9.60 -1.24 -7.95
CA ILE A 164 -9.10 -1.74 -6.67
C ILE A 164 -9.05 -3.27 -6.65
N VAL A 165 -7.93 -3.84 -6.24
CA VAL A 165 -7.71 -5.29 -6.17
C VAL A 165 -7.51 -5.79 -4.74
N LEU A 166 -7.05 -4.92 -3.82
CA LEU A 166 -6.81 -5.29 -2.44
C LEU A 166 -7.04 -4.08 -1.52
N TYR A 167 -7.61 -4.35 -0.36
CA TYR A 167 -7.70 -3.43 0.77
C TYR A 167 -7.19 -4.09 2.04
N CYS A 168 -6.44 -3.36 2.86
CA CYS A 168 -6.19 -3.72 4.25
C CYS A 168 -5.93 -2.47 5.11
N GLU A 169 -6.03 -2.65 6.43
CA GLU A 169 -5.57 -1.67 7.41
C GLU A 169 -4.30 -2.19 8.08
N HIS A 170 -3.23 -1.43 7.95
CA HIS A 170 -1.95 -1.72 8.60
C HIS A 170 -1.85 -0.95 9.91
N ILE A 171 -1.47 -1.63 10.96
CA ILE A 171 -1.19 -1.05 12.27
C ILE A 171 0.31 -1.10 12.48
N GLN A 172 0.92 0.05 12.70
CA GLN A 172 2.34 0.19 13.00
C GLN A 172 2.53 0.76 14.40
N THR A 173 3.51 0.27 15.13
CA THR A 173 4.03 0.96 16.30
C THR A 173 5.09 1.94 15.83
N VAL A 174 5.08 3.14 16.40
CA VAL A 174 6.03 4.20 16.06
C VAL A 174 6.55 4.85 17.34
N ARG A 175 7.86 5.08 17.40
CA ARG A 175 8.49 5.76 18.54
C ARG A 175 8.03 7.21 18.62
N TYR A 176 7.86 7.69 19.85
CA TYR A 176 7.77 9.12 20.10
C TYR A 176 9.15 9.77 19.92
N ARG A 177 9.15 11.02 19.45
CA ARG A 177 10.37 11.83 19.36
C ARG A 177 10.90 12.17 20.76
N ASP A 178 9.99 12.52 21.66
CA ASP A 178 10.26 12.76 23.06
C ASP A 178 9.22 12.06 23.95
N PRO A 179 9.56 10.89 24.51
CA PRO A 179 8.65 10.14 25.38
C PRO A 179 8.19 10.90 26.63
N ALA A 180 8.98 11.87 27.10
CA ALA A 180 8.66 12.63 28.31
C ALA A 180 7.40 13.53 28.12
N ASN A 181 7.12 13.96 26.89
CA ASN A 181 5.98 14.83 26.58
C ASN A 181 4.64 14.07 26.48
N VAL A 182 4.66 12.73 26.40
CA VAL A 182 3.43 11.93 26.23
C VAL A 182 2.84 11.48 27.56
N SER A 183 3.64 11.45 28.63
CA SER A 183 3.21 10.97 29.95
C SER A 183 2.26 11.93 30.71
N GLN A 184 1.95 13.09 30.19
CA GLN A 184 1.10 14.08 30.86
C GLN A 184 -0.38 14.08 30.40
N GLY A 185 -0.78 13.15 29.53
CA GLY A 185 -2.11 13.13 28.91
C GLY A 185 -3.08 12.02 29.33
N ASN A 186 -2.66 11.07 30.18
CA ASN A 186 -3.50 9.95 30.60
C ASN A 186 -3.35 9.68 32.12
N GLU A 187 -3.97 10.50 32.94
CA GLU A 187 -4.52 10.11 34.24
C GLU A 187 -6.05 10.09 34.17
#